data_478c2049deda058b8caa991469bdccb3
#
_entry.id   478c2049deda058b8caa991469bdccb3
#
_cell.length_a   1.000
_cell.length_b   1.000
_cell.length_c   1.000
_cell.angle_alpha   90.00
_cell.angle_beta   90.00
_cell.angle_gamma   90.00
#
_symmetry.space_group_name_H-M   'P 1'
#
loop_
_entity.id
_entity.type
_entity.pdbx_description
1 polymer ?
#
loop_
_entity_poly.entity_id
_entity_poly.type
_entity_poly.pdbx_seq_one_letter_code
_entity_poly.pdbx_strand_id
1 'polypeptide(L)'
;MRRSISVQITDSLNEKDVLPDDFHLEIEEIVDGLKFAPGTMDGIIIYHCGYSDLDDAAKKDLANLLHLIAQEGVEIFELEEAIEEFCKAHRAITIIDDIFEYIWLHHHELDLRMLRENAERLALELESIECVKFGMILLELFKPDDMVETIANILGRYDEFTIFSIFLLRHFENGNEKILELSKAVTGWGRIHCIKYIEPVSAKIKDWILQNGVDNNIMPAYSGLDAFHKADVREILSRDHVTKEEMKAILRIISAMINEIPGEGIWELEDAEDVLVQVVEKASTLLPLELSDYQIINFIDEWQEENGEDDNPKLDSLINEIFCDENVRTQIKEAAEEGKAKTLADAIGLT
;
A
#
# COMPACT_ATOMS: atom_id res chain seq x y z
N MET A 1 -12.30 -13.46 29.50
CA MET A 1 -12.71 -12.22 28.81
C MET A 1 -11.74 -12.10 27.66
N ARG A 2 -12.21 -12.09 26.45
CA ARG A 2 -11.34 -11.88 25.28
C ARG A 2 -10.80 -10.45 25.32
N ARG A 3 -9.70 -10.19 24.65
CA ARG A 3 -9.07 -8.86 24.64
C ARG A 3 -9.49 -8.11 23.38
N SER A 4 -9.80 -6.81 23.49
CA SER A 4 -10.09 -6.00 22.31
C SER A 4 -8.89 -5.98 21.34
N ILE A 5 -9.17 -5.71 20.06
CA ILE A 5 -8.15 -5.64 19.01
C ILE A 5 -7.08 -4.60 19.37
N SER A 6 -7.49 -3.44 19.87
CA SER A 6 -6.57 -2.37 20.29
C SER A 6 -5.58 -2.81 21.36
N VAL A 7 -6.05 -3.61 22.33
CA VAL A 7 -5.21 -4.18 23.40
C VAL A 7 -4.28 -5.25 22.85
N GLN A 8 -4.76 -6.14 21.98
CA GLN A 8 -3.92 -7.17 21.37
C GLN A 8 -2.76 -6.56 20.59
N ILE A 9 -3.03 -5.51 19.79
CA ILE A 9 -2.01 -4.80 19.03
C ILE A 9 -1.03 -4.10 19.98
N THR A 10 -1.54 -3.30 20.94
CA THR A 10 -0.70 -2.51 21.86
C THR A 10 0.24 -3.41 22.68
N ASP A 11 -0.25 -4.53 23.22
CA ASP A 11 0.54 -5.46 24.03
C ASP A 11 1.62 -6.19 23.21
N SER A 12 1.49 -6.22 21.89
CA SER A 12 2.38 -6.94 20.97
C SER A 12 3.42 -6.04 20.28
N LEU A 13 3.30 -4.70 20.40
CA LEU A 13 4.27 -3.79 19.81
C LEU A 13 5.63 -3.91 20.50
N ASN A 14 6.69 -3.89 19.70
CA ASN A 14 8.06 -3.85 20.19
C ASN A 14 8.50 -2.40 20.55
N GLU A 15 9.75 -2.23 21.01
CA GLU A 15 10.32 -0.93 21.40
C GLU A 15 10.37 0.10 20.22
N LYS A 16 10.13 -0.34 18.98
CA LYS A 16 10.08 0.50 17.77
C LYS A 16 8.67 0.73 17.25
N ASP A 17 7.66 0.39 18.05
CA ASP A 17 6.24 0.46 17.67
C ASP A 17 5.91 -0.35 16.40
N VAL A 18 6.53 -1.50 16.22
CA VAL A 18 6.31 -2.44 15.11
C VAL A 18 5.83 -3.77 15.67
N LEU A 19 4.85 -4.37 15.00
CA LEU A 19 4.38 -5.71 15.33
C LEU A 19 5.41 -6.78 14.88
N PRO A 20 5.53 -7.90 15.61
CA PRO A 20 6.29 -9.04 15.13
C PRO A 20 5.72 -9.61 13.82
N ASP A 21 6.55 -10.17 12.97
CA ASP A 21 6.14 -10.74 11.66
C ASP A 21 5.14 -11.91 11.81
N ASP A 22 5.15 -12.59 12.95
CA ASP A 22 4.26 -13.71 13.29
C ASP A 22 3.05 -13.27 14.13
N PHE A 23 2.83 -11.98 14.31
CA PHE A 23 1.67 -11.48 15.02
C PHE A 23 0.37 -11.76 14.26
N HIS A 24 -0.61 -12.28 14.98
CA HIS A 24 -1.96 -12.52 14.51
C HIS A 24 -2.97 -12.14 15.57
N LEU A 25 -4.11 -11.60 15.14
CA LEU A 25 -5.25 -11.39 16.05
C LEU A 25 -5.80 -12.72 16.54
N GLU A 26 -6.37 -12.73 17.75
CA GLU A 26 -7.05 -13.91 18.33
C GLU A 26 -8.27 -14.34 17.49
N ILE A 27 -8.91 -13.39 16.79
CA ILE A 27 -9.96 -13.64 15.80
C ILE A 27 -9.41 -13.25 14.43
N GLU A 28 -9.36 -14.21 13.52
CA GLU A 28 -8.91 -14.01 12.16
C GLU A 28 -10.06 -14.18 11.20
N GLU A 29 -10.03 -13.42 10.12
CA GLU A 29 -11.01 -13.59 9.05
C GLU A 29 -10.68 -14.86 8.24
N ILE A 30 -11.67 -15.74 8.12
CA ILE A 30 -11.59 -16.94 7.27
C ILE A 30 -12.68 -16.83 6.21
N VAL A 31 -12.26 -16.70 4.95
CA VAL A 31 -13.16 -16.66 3.80
C VAL A 31 -13.05 -17.97 3.02
N ASP A 32 -14.16 -18.67 2.88
CA ASP A 32 -14.22 -19.98 2.19
C ASP A 32 -13.22 -21.03 2.72
N GLY A 33 -12.90 -20.96 4.01
CA GLY A 33 -11.95 -21.87 4.66
C GLY A 33 -10.47 -21.50 4.42
N LEU A 34 -10.19 -20.38 3.78
CA LEU A 34 -8.85 -19.85 3.54
C LEU A 34 -8.55 -18.68 4.48
N LYS A 35 -7.33 -18.66 4.99
CA LYS A 35 -6.77 -17.55 5.74
C LYS A 35 -5.96 -16.66 4.79
N PHE A 36 -6.27 -15.39 4.77
CA PHE A 36 -5.57 -14.40 3.96
C PHE A 36 -4.63 -13.55 4.83
N ALA A 37 -3.66 -12.88 4.20
CA ALA A 37 -2.87 -11.88 4.89
C ALA A 37 -3.78 -10.70 5.31
N PRO A 38 -3.49 -10.04 6.45
CA PRO A 38 -4.29 -8.91 6.93
C PRO A 38 -4.43 -7.82 5.86
N GLY A 39 -5.64 -7.26 5.71
CA GLY A 39 -5.97 -6.24 4.71
C GLY A 39 -6.21 -6.76 3.30
N THR A 40 -6.04 -8.07 3.04
CA THR A 40 -6.20 -8.64 1.69
C THR A 40 -7.59 -8.43 1.11
N MET A 41 -8.64 -8.65 1.88
CA MET A 41 -10.00 -8.53 1.35
C MET A 41 -10.35 -7.09 0.97
N ASP A 42 -9.97 -6.13 1.79
CA ASP A 42 -10.15 -4.71 1.48
C ASP A 42 -9.25 -4.28 0.31
N GLY A 43 -8.02 -4.78 0.25
CA GLY A 43 -7.11 -4.55 -0.88
C GLY A 43 -7.68 -5.08 -2.19
N ILE A 44 -8.18 -6.33 -2.24
CA ILE A 44 -8.81 -6.90 -3.44
C ILE A 44 -10.02 -6.05 -3.88
N ILE A 45 -10.84 -5.60 -2.95
CA ILE A 45 -12.00 -4.75 -3.27
C ILE A 45 -11.54 -3.44 -3.90
N ILE A 46 -10.57 -2.76 -3.28
CA ILE A 46 -10.10 -1.44 -3.72
C ILE A 46 -9.41 -1.50 -5.10
N TYR A 47 -8.57 -2.50 -5.32
CA TYR A 47 -7.72 -2.55 -6.52
C TYR A 47 -8.32 -3.36 -7.67
N HIS A 48 -9.28 -4.27 -7.43
CA HIS A 48 -9.73 -5.21 -8.45
C HIS A 48 -11.23 -5.33 -8.63
N CYS A 49 -12.01 -5.22 -7.55
CA CYS A 49 -13.45 -5.50 -7.65
C CYS A 49 -14.27 -4.22 -7.82
N GLY A 50 -13.86 -3.13 -7.18
CA GLY A 50 -14.72 -2.00 -6.95
C GLY A 50 -15.91 -2.39 -6.06
N TYR A 51 -16.82 -1.46 -5.86
CA TYR A 51 -18.07 -1.66 -5.11
C TYR A 51 -19.19 -0.88 -5.76
N SER A 52 -20.42 -1.34 -5.53
CA SER A 52 -21.63 -0.71 -6.01
C SER A 52 -22.37 -0.04 -4.86
N ASP A 53 -23.14 0.98 -5.19
CA ASP A 53 -24.03 1.65 -4.23
C ASP A 53 -24.97 0.66 -3.55
N LEU A 54 -25.29 0.92 -2.30
CA LEU A 54 -26.31 0.16 -1.57
C LEU A 54 -27.70 0.32 -2.23
N ASP A 55 -28.46 -0.75 -2.23
CA ASP A 55 -29.88 -0.66 -2.63
C ASP A 55 -30.73 0.04 -1.55
N ASP A 56 -31.97 0.36 -1.88
CA ASP A 56 -32.87 1.09 -0.98
C ASP A 56 -33.13 0.38 0.35
N ALA A 57 -33.11 -0.97 0.38
CA ALA A 57 -33.32 -1.74 1.60
C ALA A 57 -32.08 -1.64 2.49
N ALA A 58 -30.88 -1.85 1.93
CA ALA A 58 -29.62 -1.73 2.65
C ALA A 58 -29.37 -0.28 3.14
N LYS A 59 -29.72 0.74 2.34
CA LYS A 59 -29.66 2.15 2.78
C LYS A 59 -30.56 2.42 3.99
N LYS A 60 -31.73 1.81 4.04
CA LYS A 60 -32.62 1.93 5.19
C LYS A 60 -32.05 1.21 6.42
N ASP A 61 -31.44 0.04 6.24
CA ASP A 61 -30.82 -0.71 7.33
C ASP A 61 -29.61 0.03 7.87
N LEU A 62 -28.76 0.62 6.99
CA LEU A 62 -27.68 1.52 7.38
C LEU A 62 -28.18 2.73 8.17
N ALA A 63 -29.26 3.37 7.71
CA ALA A 63 -29.88 4.47 8.43
C ALA A 63 -30.30 4.08 9.86
N ASN A 64 -30.98 2.93 10.02
CA ASN A 64 -31.36 2.42 11.33
C ASN A 64 -30.15 2.15 12.23
N LEU A 65 -29.08 1.59 11.66
CA LEU A 65 -27.83 1.33 12.36
C LEU A 65 -27.16 2.62 12.84
N LEU A 66 -27.06 3.65 12.00
CA LEU A 66 -26.48 4.94 12.36
C LEU A 66 -27.30 5.65 13.45
N HIS A 67 -28.63 5.55 13.40
CA HIS A 67 -29.49 6.04 14.49
C HIS A 67 -29.28 5.27 15.79
N LEU A 68 -29.08 3.96 15.75
CA LEU A 68 -28.74 3.14 16.93
C LEU A 68 -27.41 3.58 17.54
N ILE A 69 -26.38 3.76 16.72
CA ILE A 69 -25.05 4.21 17.18
C ILE A 69 -25.11 5.62 17.80
N ALA A 70 -26.02 6.47 17.32
CA ALA A 70 -26.22 7.83 17.84
C ALA A 70 -27.09 7.91 19.10
N GLN A 71 -27.55 6.78 19.67
CA GLN A 71 -28.37 6.77 20.88
C GLN A 71 -27.53 6.77 22.17
N GLU A 72 -28.02 7.45 23.20
CA GLU A 72 -27.45 7.42 24.55
C GLU A 72 -27.79 6.10 25.26
N GLY A 73 -26.79 5.53 25.93
CA GLY A 73 -27.00 4.36 26.81
C GLY A 73 -27.14 3.02 26.08
N VAL A 74 -26.81 2.95 24.80
CA VAL A 74 -26.75 1.67 24.07
C VAL A 74 -25.56 0.85 24.57
N GLU A 75 -25.83 -0.41 24.88
CA GLU A 75 -24.76 -1.33 25.29
C GLU A 75 -23.87 -1.70 24.10
N ILE A 76 -22.57 -1.82 24.35
CA ILE A 76 -21.57 -2.03 23.27
C ILE A 76 -21.83 -3.32 22.47
N PHE A 77 -22.34 -4.39 23.15
CA PHE A 77 -22.65 -5.66 22.49
C PHE A 77 -23.85 -5.56 21.53
N GLU A 78 -24.81 -4.65 21.80
CA GLU A 78 -25.94 -4.40 20.87
C GLU A 78 -25.45 -3.73 19.59
N LEU A 79 -24.48 -2.82 19.71
CA LEU A 79 -23.83 -2.20 18.56
C LEU A 79 -23.01 -3.23 17.76
N GLU A 80 -22.25 -4.08 18.46
CA GLU A 80 -21.47 -5.14 17.84
C GLU A 80 -22.35 -6.07 17.02
N GLU A 81 -23.42 -6.61 17.63
CA GLU A 81 -24.36 -7.52 16.96
C GLU A 81 -25.03 -6.87 15.72
N ALA A 82 -25.45 -5.60 15.84
CA ALA A 82 -26.11 -4.89 14.75
C ALA A 82 -25.13 -4.60 13.57
N ILE A 83 -23.91 -4.19 13.87
CA ILE A 83 -22.89 -3.93 12.84
C ILE A 83 -22.44 -5.24 12.18
N GLU A 84 -22.18 -6.29 12.95
CA GLU A 84 -21.81 -7.59 12.40
C GLU A 84 -22.89 -8.16 11.47
N GLU A 85 -24.18 -8.05 11.86
CA GLU A 85 -25.27 -8.51 11.00
C GLU A 85 -25.31 -7.75 9.68
N PHE A 86 -25.15 -6.43 9.72
CA PHE A 86 -25.10 -5.59 8.52
C PHE A 86 -23.86 -5.91 7.66
N CYS A 87 -22.70 -6.05 8.29
CA CYS A 87 -21.44 -6.30 7.60
C CYS A 87 -21.29 -7.73 7.03
N LYS A 88 -22.19 -8.67 7.35
CA LYS A 88 -22.26 -9.96 6.64
C LYS A 88 -22.51 -9.81 5.14
N ALA A 89 -23.26 -8.79 4.75
CA ALA A 89 -23.57 -8.50 3.35
C ALA A 89 -22.78 -7.32 2.78
N HIS A 90 -22.31 -6.40 3.63
CA HIS A 90 -21.73 -5.12 3.23
C HIS A 90 -20.50 -4.82 4.08
N ARG A 91 -19.31 -5.12 3.57
CA ARG A 91 -18.07 -4.83 4.29
C ARG A 91 -17.91 -3.33 4.54
N ALA A 92 -17.33 -2.97 5.68
CA ALA A 92 -17.17 -1.57 6.09
C ALA A 92 -16.50 -0.70 5.02
N ILE A 93 -15.47 -1.25 4.33
CA ILE A 93 -14.75 -0.54 3.26
C ILE A 93 -15.65 -0.17 2.06
N THR A 94 -16.72 -0.92 1.79
CA THR A 94 -17.58 -0.70 0.62
C THR A 94 -18.69 0.31 0.84
N ILE A 95 -18.91 0.76 2.07
CA ILE A 95 -20.05 1.59 2.46
C ILE A 95 -19.64 2.95 3.05
N ILE A 96 -18.38 3.32 2.92
CA ILE A 96 -17.86 4.58 3.49
C ILE A 96 -18.63 5.78 2.94
N ASP A 97 -18.83 5.84 1.63
CA ASP A 97 -19.52 6.95 0.98
C ASP A 97 -21.00 7.00 1.38
N ASP A 98 -21.68 5.86 1.49
CA ASP A 98 -23.08 5.79 1.95
C ASP A 98 -23.23 6.27 3.40
N ILE A 99 -22.27 5.93 4.30
CA ILE A 99 -22.24 6.43 5.68
C ILE A 99 -22.09 7.95 5.68
N PHE A 100 -21.13 8.49 4.92
CA PHE A 100 -20.86 9.92 4.88
C PHE A 100 -22.01 10.70 4.27
N GLU A 101 -22.59 10.20 3.16
CA GLU A 101 -23.75 10.81 2.55
C GLU A 101 -24.95 10.85 3.52
N TYR A 102 -25.24 9.73 4.17
CA TYR A 102 -26.38 9.68 5.12
C TYR A 102 -26.18 10.68 6.27
N ILE A 103 -25.02 10.67 6.93
CA ILE A 103 -24.75 11.56 8.06
C ILE A 103 -24.75 13.01 7.60
N TRP A 104 -24.20 13.33 6.42
CA TRP A 104 -24.24 14.69 5.86
C TRP A 104 -25.67 15.20 5.68
N LEU A 105 -26.55 14.38 5.16
CA LEU A 105 -27.96 14.74 4.91
C LEU A 105 -28.80 14.80 6.19
N HIS A 106 -28.50 13.94 7.17
CA HIS A 106 -29.35 13.71 8.35
C HIS A 106 -28.69 14.09 9.69
N HIS A 107 -27.55 14.82 9.67
CA HIS A 107 -26.81 15.19 10.89
C HIS A 107 -27.66 15.87 11.97
N HIS A 108 -28.75 16.57 11.58
CA HIS A 108 -29.67 17.24 12.49
C HIS A 108 -30.64 16.28 13.22
N GLU A 109 -30.72 15.04 12.80
CA GLU A 109 -31.56 13.97 13.39
C GLU A 109 -30.72 13.05 14.31
N LEU A 110 -29.38 13.16 14.28
CA LEU A 110 -28.45 12.33 15.01
C LEU A 110 -27.81 13.08 16.18
N ASP A 111 -27.67 12.42 17.34
CA ASP A 111 -26.79 12.94 18.39
C ASP A 111 -25.32 12.67 18.01
N LEU A 112 -24.68 13.68 17.40
CA LEU A 112 -23.31 13.57 16.93
C LEU A 112 -22.29 13.37 18.06
N ARG A 113 -22.62 13.79 19.30
CA ARG A 113 -21.77 13.53 20.46
C ARG A 113 -21.77 12.03 20.79
N MET A 114 -22.96 11.45 20.85
CA MET A 114 -23.07 10.00 21.10
C MET A 114 -22.52 9.17 19.96
N LEU A 115 -22.73 9.60 18.71
CA LEU A 115 -22.15 8.97 17.53
C LEU A 115 -20.62 8.87 17.66
N ARG A 116 -19.96 9.99 18.06
CA ARG A 116 -18.53 10.02 18.29
C ARG A 116 -18.09 9.13 19.45
N GLU A 117 -18.74 9.27 20.62
CA GLU A 117 -18.41 8.46 21.80
C GLU A 117 -18.52 6.95 21.51
N ASN A 118 -19.57 6.54 20.83
CA ASN A 118 -19.75 5.14 20.44
C ASN A 118 -18.75 4.71 19.36
N ALA A 119 -18.38 5.59 18.41
CA ALA A 119 -17.34 5.30 17.42
C ALA A 119 -15.96 5.04 18.09
N GLU A 120 -15.60 5.82 19.11
CA GLU A 120 -14.39 5.59 19.90
C GLU A 120 -14.44 4.22 20.63
N ARG A 121 -15.60 3.86 21.20
CA ARG A 121 -15.80 2.56 21.87
C ARG A 121 -15.71 1.40 20.86
N LEU A 122 -16.34 1.52 19.70
CA LEU A 122 -16.24 0.53 18.63
C LEU A 122 -14.79 0.27 18.22
N ALA A 123 -14.01 1.34 18.05
CA ALA A 123 -12.60 1.22 17.66
C ALA A 123 -11.70 0.63 18.75
N LEU A 124 -12.00 0.84 20.04
CA LEU A 124 -11.09 0.49 21.13
C LEU A 124 -11.49 -0.74 21.94
N GLU A 125 -12.78 -1.02 22.06
CA GLU A 125 -13.26 -2.00 23.03
C GLU A 125 -13.62 -3.36 22.43
N LEU A 126 -13.71 -3.46 21.08
CA LEU A 126 -14.25 -4.63 20.41
C LEU A 126 -13.19 -5.59 19.87
N GLU A 127 -13.64 -6.82 19.61
CA GLU A 127 -12.86 -7.91 19.00
C GLU A 127 -13.21 -8.12 17.52
N SER A 128 -14.34 -7.56 17.07
CA SER A 128 -14.84 -7.67 15.71
C SER A 128 -14.11 -6.72 14.76
N ILE A 129 -13.48 -7.25 13.72
CA ILE A 129 -12.71 -6.50 12.72
C ILE A 129 -13.60 -5.45 12.04
N GLU A 130 -14.78 -5.84 11.57
CA GLU A 130 -15.68 -4.94 10.85
C GLU A 130 -16.25 -3.84 11.77
N CYS A 131 -16.52 -4.15 13.04
CA CYS A 131 -16.96 -3.17 14.02
C CYS A 131 -15.87 -2.11 14.32
N VAL A 132 -14.62 -2.54 14.44
CA VAL A 132 -13.47 -1.62 14.62
C VAL A 132 -13.32 -0.72 13.38
N LYS A 133 -13.39 -1.27 12.17
CA LYS A 133 -13.36 -0.50 10.92
C LYS A 133 -14.50 0.51 10.87
N PHE A 134 -15.72 0.10 11.22
CA PHE A 134 -16.91 0.97 11.25
C PHE A 134 -16.71 2.14 12.22
N GLY A 135 -16.18 1.88 13.41
CA GLY A 135 -15.81 2.92 14.38
C GLY A 135 -14.80 3.92 13.80
N MET A 136 -13.74 3.43 13.13
CA MET A 136 -12.73 4.28 12.50
C MET A 136 -13.32 5.14 11.36
N ILE A 137 -14.21 4.60 10.54
CA ILE A 137 -14.92 5.34 9.48
C ILE A 137 -15.74 6.49 10.09
N LEU A 138 -16.49 6.22 11.14
CA LEU A 138 -17.28 7.26 11.80
C LEU A 138 -16.41 8.37 12.40
N LEU A 139 -15.24 8.03 12.95
CA LEU A 139 -14.32 9.01 13.52
C LEU A 139 -13.75 9.99 12.48
N GLU A 140 -13.68 9.62 11.22
CA GLU A 140 -13.23 10.50 10.13
C GLU A 140 -14.11 11.74 9.95
N LEU A 141 -15.39 11.66 10.35
CA LEU A 141 -16.33 12.78 10.27
C LEU A 141 -16.09 13.90 11.29
N PHE A 142 -15.25 13.64 12.27
CA PHE A 142 -15.00 14.57 13.37
C PHE A 142 -13.65 15.26 13.23
N LYS A 143 -13.54 16.43 13.89
CA LYS A 143 -12.26 17.13 13.93
C LYS A 143 -11.21 16.24 14.59
N PRO A 144 -10.03 16.08 13.97
CA PRO A 144 -8.95 15.28 14.52
C PRO A 144 -8.45 15.86 15.87
N ASP A 145 -8.21 14.97 16.81
CA ASP A 145 -7.67 15.26 18.13
C ASP A 145 -6.75 14.13 18.63
N ASP A 146 -6.22 14.26 19.86
CA ASP A 146 -5.28 13.30 20.43
C ASP A 146 -5.87 11.87 20.54
N MET A 147 -7.20 11.72 20.74
CA MET A 147 -7.85 10.41 20.81
C MET A 147 -7.88 9.77 19.44
N VAL A 148 -8.30 10.50 18.42
CA VAL A 148 -8.29 10.02 17.02
C VAL A 148 -6.87 9.66 16.57
N GLU A 149 -5.88 10.47 16.94
CA GLU A 149 -4.47 10.17 16.67
C GLU A 149 -4.02 8.87 17.34
N THR A 150 -4.39 8.69 18.60
CA THR A 150 -4.04 7.48 19.36
C THR A 150 -4.65 6.23 18.73
N ILE A 151 -5.94 6.28 18.38
CA ILE A 151 -6.65 5.18 17.70
C ILE A 151 -5.94 4.83 16.39
N ALA A 152 -5.69 5.84 15.55
CA ALA A 152 -5.04 5.64 14.25
C ALA A 152 -3.62 5.07 14.39
N ASN A 153 -2.84 5.55 15.36
CA ASN A 153 -1.49 5.05 15.58
C ASN A 153 -1.44 3.62 16.12
N ILE A 154 -2.39 3.22 16.97
CA ILE A 154 -2.45 1.86 17.49
C ILE A 154 -2.92 0.90 16.38
N LEU A 155 -4.11 1.13 15.86
CA LEU A 155 -4.76 0.20 14.93
C LEU A 155 -4.01 0.13 13.59
N GLY A 156 -3.51 1.24 13.11
CA GLY A 156 -2.78 1.32 11.84
C GLY A 156 -1.51 0.47 11.76
N ARG A 157 -0.97 0.01 12.90
CA ARG A 157 0.19 -0.90 12.93
C ARG A 157 -0.13 -2.31 12.42
N TYR A 158 -1.39 -2.65 12.26
CA TYR A 158 -1.82 -3.92 11.70
C TYR A 158 -2.47 -3.68 10.34
N ASP A 159 -2.00 -4.34 9.32
CA ASP A 159 -2.34 -4.08 7.90
C ASP A 159 -3.85 -4.04 7.62
N GLU A 160 -4.64 -4.77 8.42
CA GLU A 160 -6.11 -4.79 8.34
C GLU A 160 -6.78 -3.43 8.58
N PHE A 161 -6.13 -2.56 9.38
CA PHE A 161 -6.69 -1.26 9.76
C PHE A 161 -5.90 -0.07 9.21
N THR A 162 -4.80 -0.34 8.52
CA THR A 162 -3.89 0.74 8.07
C THR A 162 -4.58 1.74 7.16
N ILE A 163 -5.42 1.29 6.22
CA ILE A 163 -6.11 2.21 5.30
C ILE A 163 -7.05 3.16 6.05
N PHE A 164 -7.79 2.66 7.04
CA PHE A 164 -8.69 3.49 7.87
C PHE A 164 -7.90 4.47 8.73
N SER A 165 -6.73 4.04 9.23
CA SER A 165 -5.81 4.91 9.96
C SER A 165 -5.26 6.03 9.07
N ILE A 166 -4.94 5.74 7.80
CA ILE A 166 -4.53 6.76 6.82
C ILE A 166 -5.65 7.79 6.64
N PHE A 167 -6.91 7.37 6.51
CA PHE A 167 -8.05 8.27 6.37
C PHE A 167 -8.21 9.20 7.58
N LEU A 168 -7.96 8.70 8.80
CA LEU A 168 -7.94 9.55 10.00
C LEU A 168 -6.73 10.50 10.03
N LEU A 169 -5.53 9.99 9.72
CA LEU A 169 -4.29 10.74 9.84
C LEU A 169 -4.17 11.88 8.81
N ARG A 170 -4.73 11.73 7.61
CA ARG A 170 -4.66 12.76 6.55
C ARG A 170 -5.32 14.09 6.94
N HIS A 171 -6.19 14.10 7.94
CA HIS A 171 -6.86 15.31 8.43
C HIS A 171 -6.04 16.13 9.42
N PHE A 172 -4.88 15.62 9.86
CA PHE A 172 -3.94 16.38 10.70
C PHE A 172 -3.07 17.29 9.84
N GLU A 173 -2.61 18.42 10.42
CA GLU A 173 -1.72 19.37 9.74
C GLU A 173 -0.43 18.71 9.23
N ASN A 174 0.13 17.75 10.00
CA ASN A 174 1.29 16.94 9.64
C ASN A 174 0.91 15.52 9.23
N GLY A 175 -0.23 15.35 8.56
CA GLY A 175 -0.79 14.03 8.21
C GLY A 175 0.16 13.18 7.36
N ASN A 176 0.84 13.77 6.38
CA ASN A 176 1.78 13.04 5.53
C ASN A 176 3.02 12.55 6.28
N GLU A 177 3.52 13.29 7.27
CA GLU A 177 4.59 12.84 8.14
C GLU A 177 4.15 11.67 9.04
N LYS A 178 2.89 11.70 9.52
CA LYS A 178 2.31 10.61 10.31
C LYS A 178 2.12 9.35 9.45
N ILE A 179 1.65 9.50 8.20
CA ILE A 179 1.53 8.40 7.24
C ILE A 179 2.92 7.84 6.91
N LEU A 180 3.95 8.69 6.76
CA LEU A 180 5.33 8.23 6.59
C LEU A 180 5.81 7.37 7.78
N GLU A 181 5.55 7.80 9.02
CA GLU A 181 5.94 7.01 10.18
C GLU A 181 5.13 5.69 10.27
N LEU A 182 3.85 5.72 9.88
CA LEU A 182 3.03 4.53 9.77
C LEU A 182 3.57 3.55 8.71
N SER A 183 3.94 4.08 7.53
CA SER A 183 4.47 3.27 6.44
C SER A 183 5.75 2.51 6.80
N LYS A 184 6.54 3.00 7.75
CA LYS A 184 7.74 2.31 8.23
C LYS A 184 7.44 1.12 9.15
N ALA A 185 6.23 1.08 9.69
CA ALA A 185 5.83 0.08 10.67
C ALA A 185 5.02 -1.09 10.09
N VAL A 186 4.55 -0.96 8.85
CA VAL A 186 3.76 -1.97 8.14
C VAL A 186 4.50 -2.49 6.90
N THR A 187 4.20 -3.70 6.46
CA THR A 187 4.97 -4.35 5.39
C THR A 187 4.12 -4.99 4.29
N GLY A 188 2.83 -5.18 4.51
CA GLY A 188 1.92 -5.83 3.58
C GLY A 188 1.01 -4.83 2.85
N TRP A 189 -0.28 -5.10 2.87
CA TRP A 189 -1.30 -4.21 2.31
C TRP A 189 -1.26 -2.81 2.92
N GLY A 190 -0.94 -2.72 4.22
CA GLY A 190 -0.78 -1.43 4.87
C GLY A 190 0.31 -0.57 4.22
N ARG A 191 1.45 -1.15 3.83
CA ARG A 191 2.51 -0.44 3.10
C ARG A 191 2.02 0.05 1.74
N ILE A 192 1.31 -0.80 0.98
CA ILE A 192 0.73 -0.44 -0.32
C ILE A 192 -0.20 0.76 -0.18
N HIS A 193 -1.13 0.72 0.79
CA HIS A 193 -2.03 1.83 1.06
C HIS A 193 -1.30 3.11 1.49
N CYS A 194 -0.26 3.01 2.34
CA CYS A 194 0.54 4.16 2.70
C CYS A 194 1.16 4.84 1.48
N ILE A 195 1.75 4.07 0.55
CA ILE A 195 2.35 4.61 -0.67
C ILE A 195 1.29 5.25 -1.56
N LYS A 196 0.10 4.64 -1.68
CA LYS A 196 -0.99 5.18 -2.49
C LYS A 196 -1.51 6.52 -1.99
N TYR A 197 -1.62 6.71 -0.68
CA TYR A 197 -2.30 7.88 -0.10
C TYR A 197 -1.36 8.97 0.47
N ILE A 198 -0.08 8.69 0.66
CA ILE A 198 0.88 9.70 1.09
C ILE A 198 1.14 10.73 -0.01
N GLU A 199 1.14 12.02 0.35
CA GLU A 199 1.53 13.08 -0.58
C GLU A 199 3.02 13.42 -0.39
N PRO A 200 3.81 13.56 -1.48
CA PRO A 200 5.25 13.78 -1.42
C PRO A 200 5.61 15.26 -1.11
N VAL A 201 5.09 15.79 0.00
CA VAL A 201 5.20 17.21 0.38
C VAL A 201 6.59 17.64 0.85
N SER A 202 7.51 16.72 1.04
CA SER A 202 8.88 17.02 1.48
C SER A 202 9.91 16.10 0.84
N ALA A 203 11.18 16.57 0.77
CA ALA A 203 12.28 15.75 0.27
C ALA A 203 12.44 14.46 1.10
N LYS A 204 12.26 14.54 2.43
CA LYS A 204 12.30 13.35 3.31
C LYS A 204 11.32 12.26 2.86
N ILE A 205 10.09 12.64 2.49
CA ILE A 205 9.06 11.70 2.04
C ILE A 205 9.45 11.13 0.68
N LYS A 206 9.85 11.99 -0.28
CA LYS A 206 10.27 11.56 -1.62
C LYS A 206 11.46 10.59 -1.57
N ASP A 207 12.49 10.92 -0.81
CA ASP A 207 13.68 10.08 -0.64
C ASP A 207 13.32 8.71 -0.02
N TRP A 208 12.41 8.73 0.96
CA TRP A 208 11.98 7.49 1.59
C TRP A 208 11.15 6.62 0.61
N ILE A 209 10.25 7.22 -0.17
CA ILE A 209 9.48 6.50 -1.19
C ILE A 209 10.41 5.94 -2.26
N LEU A 210 11.40 6.72 -2.73
CA LEU A 210 12.40 6.24 -3.68
C LEU A 210 13.06 4.94 -3.20
N GLN A 211 13.48 4.90 -1.94
CA GLN A 211 14.23 3.76 -1.39
C GLN A 211 13.35 2.59 -0.95
N ASN A 212 12.07 2.82 -0.57
CA ASN A 212 11.25 1.83 0.11
C ASN A 212 9.84 1.67 -0.48
N GLY A 213 9.48 2.48 -1.47
CA GLY A 213 8.10 2.55 -1.97
C GLY A 213 7.56 1.26 -2.58
N VAL A 214 8.44 0.42 -3.11
CA VAL A 214 8.08 -0.89 -3.67
C VAL A 214 8.37 -2.07 -2.73
N ASP A 215 8.82 -1.79 -1.49
CA ASP A 215 9.11 -2.82 -0.49
C ASP A 215 7.85 -3.21 0.27
N ASN A 216 7.06 -4.09 -0.31
CA ASN A 216 5.93 -4.71 0.35
C ASN A 216 5.97 -6.24 0.19
N ASN A 217 5.39 -6.96 1.16
CA ASN A 217 5.41 -8.42 1.19
C ASN A 217 4.28 -9.07 0.35
N ILE A 218 3.47 -8.27 -0.31
CA ILE A 218 2.39 -8.74 -1.17
C ILE A 218 2.92 -8.82 -2.60
N MET A 219 3.19 -7.68 -3.22
CA MET A 219 3.59 -7.58 -4.60
C MET A 219 4.06 -6.14 -4.93
N PRO A 220 5.34 -5.94 -5.28
CA PRO A 220 5.89 -4.62 -5.59
C PRO A 220 5.09 -3.81 -6.61
N ALA A 221 4.48 -4.48 -7.58
CA ALA A 221 3.71 -3.87 -8.66
C ALA A 221 2.53 -3.00 -8.18
N TYR A 222 1.90 -3.32 -7.04
CA TYR A 222 0.82 -2.48 -6.49
C TYR A 222 1.24 -1.05 -6.12
N SER A 223 2.53 -0.82 -5.92
CA SER A 223 3.04 0.50 -5.55
C SER A 223 4.07 1.07 -6.52
N GLY A 224 4.39 0.37 -7.61
CA GLY A 224 5.42 0.76 -8.57
C GLY A 224 5.17 2.13 -9.20
N LEU A 225 4.00 2.32 -9.81
CA LEU A 225 3.63 3.57 -10.49
C LEU A 225 3.49 4.75 -9.51
N ASP A 226 2.86 4.52 -8.36
CA ASP A 226 2.77 5.53 -7.30
C ASP A 226 4.17 5.94 -6.80
N ALA A 227 5.07 4.97 -6.57
CA ALA A 227 6.44 5.24 -6.16
C ALA A 227 7.21 6.02 -7.23
N PHE A 228 7.05 5.68 -8.51
CA PHE A 228 7.66 6.38 -9.63
C PHE A 228 7.29 7.87 -9.65
N HIS A 229 6.01 8.17 -9.55
CA HIS A 229 5.53 9.56 -9.56
C HIS A 229 5.90 10.31 -8.28
N LYS A 230 5.66 9.70 -7.11
CA LYS A 230 5.82 10.38 -5.81
C LYS A 230 7.28 10.57 -5.39
N ALA A 231 8.20 9.74 -5.89
CA ALA A 231 9.65 9.95 -5.71
C ALA A 231 10.24 10.90 -6.75
N ASP A 232 9.45 11.45 -7.69
CA ASP A 232 9.93 12.30 -8.79
C ASP A 232 11.05 11.64 -9.62
N VAL A 233 10.89 10.36 -9.99
CA VAL A 233 11.92 9.60 -10.71
C VAL A 233 12.35 10.30 -12.00
N ARG A 234 11.43 10.95 -12.74
CA ARG A 234 11.76 11.72 -13.94
C ARG A 234 12.70 12.89 -13.65
N GLU A 235 12.48 13.60 -12.53
CA GLU A 235 13.37 14.68 -12.12
C GLU A 235 14.77 14.14 -11.83
N ILE A 236 14.88 13.00 -11.11
CA ILE A 236 16.16 12.36 -10.81
C ILE A 236 16.89 11.96 -12.09
N LEU A 237 16.19 11.32 -13.03
CA LEU A 237 16.76 10.91 -14.32
C LEU A 237 17.21 12.10 -15.18
N SER A 238 16.58 13.27 -15.03
CA SER A 238 16.96 14.49 -15.75
C SER A 238 18.24 15.16 -15.24
N ARG A 239 18.74 14.79 -14.06
CA ARG A 239 19.94 15.37 -13.46
C ARG A 239 21.21 14.94 -14.20
N ASP A 240 22.23 15.77 -14.20
CA ASP A 240 23.55 15.41 -14.77
C ASP A 240 24.15 14.19 -14.07
N HIS A 241 23.96 14.09 -12.75
CA HIS A 241 24.50 13.03 -11.90
C HIS A 241 23.40 12.34 -11.12
N VAL A 242 23.38 11.01 -11.20
CA VAL A 242 22.57 10.09 -10.39
C VAL A 242 23.53 9.22 -9.59
N THR A 243 23.24 8.98 -8.32
CA THR A 243 24.07 8.09 -7.49
C THR A 243 23.73 6.62 -7.77
N LYS A 244 24.63 5.69 -7.39
CA LYS A 244 24.36 4.24 -7.50
C LYS A 244 23.16 3.82 -6.65
N GLU A 245 23.00 4.40 -5.48
CA GLU A 245 21.89 4.15 -4.57
C GLU A 245 20.55 4.61 -5.16
N GLU A 246 20.52 5.81 -5.77
CA GLU A 246 19.33 6.30 -6.49
C GLU A 246 19.03 5.40 -7.69
N MET A 247 20.05 5.04 -8.49
CA MET A 247 19.85 4.19 -9.66
C MET A 247 19.32 2.80 -9.30
N LYS A 248 19.86 2.18 -8.25
CA LYS A 248 19.38 0.91 -7.73
C LYS A 248 17.90 0.99 -7.32
N ALA A 249 17.53 2.07 -6.62
CA ALA A 249 16.15 2.30 -6.22
C ALA A 249 15.22 2.50 -7.44
N ILE A 250 15.66 3.28 -8.43
CA ILE A 250 14.93 3.49 -9.69
C ILE A 250 14.73 2.17 -10.43
N LEU A 251 15.78 1.36 -10.58
CA LEU A 251 15.68 0.06 -11.26
C LEU A 251 14.66 -0.86 -10.56
N ARG A 252 14.60 -0.86 -9.23
CA ARG A 252 13.60 -1.63 -8.48
C ARG A 252 12.17 -1.12 -8.73
N ILE A 253 11.98 0.20 -8.79
CA ILE A 253 10.69 0.81 -9.14
C ILE A 253 10.30 0.42 -10.56
N ILE A 254 11.20 0.54 -11.53
CA ILE A 254 10.95 0.13 -12.93
C ILE A 254 10.61 -1.36 -13.00
N SER A 255 11.37 -2.23 -12.33
CA SER A 255 11.06 -3.67 -12.26
C SER A 255 9.66 -3.94 -11.72
N ALA A 256 9.22 -3.17 -10.71
CA ALA A 256 7.86 -3.28 -10.18
C ALA A 256 6.79 -2.83 -11.19
N MET A 257 7.10 -1.83 -12.03
CA MET A 257 6.15 -1.29 -13.01
C MET A 257 6.02 -2.15 -14.26
N ILE A 258 7.06 -2.88 -14.66
CA ILE A 258 7.03 -3.76 -15.84
C ILE A 258 6.57 -5.19 -15.52
N ASN A 259 6.35 -5.53 -14.27
CA ASN A 259 5.80 -6.83 -13.88
C ASN A 259 4.33 -6.91 -14.26
N GLU A 260 3.97 -7.96 -14.99
CA GLU A 260 2.58 -8.21 -15.39
C GLU A 260 1.70 -8.56 -14.18
N ILE A 261 0.92 -7.59 -13.73
CA ILE A 261 -0.09 -7.86 -12.72
C ILE A 261 -1.28 -6.94 -12.89
N PRO A 262 -2.45 -7.35 -12.36
CA PRO A 262 -3.65 -6.57 -12.43
C PRO A 262 -3.50 -5.27 -11.61
N GLY A 263 -2.80 -4.31 -12.14
CA GLY A 263 -2.49 -3.01 -11.56
C GLY A 263 -2.03 -2.03 -12.62
N GLU A 264 -1.85 -0.80 -12.20
CA GLU A 264 -1.28 0.27 -13.03
C GLU A 264 0.23 0.04 -13.15
N GLY A 265 0.76 0.01 -14.36
CA GLY A 265 2.15 -0.29 -14.63
C GLY A 265 2.82 0.71 -15.56
N ILE A 266 3.92 0.31 -16.18
CA ILE A 266 4.68 1.20 -17.07
C ILE A 266 3.88 1.62 -18.31
N TRP A 267 2.92 0.83 -18.74
CA TRP A 267 2.01 1.13 -19.85
C TRP A 267 1.06 2.32 -19.62
N GLU A 268 0.94 2.80 -18.39
CA GLU A 268 0.23 4.05 -18.07
C GLU A 268 1.05 5.30 -18.42
N LEU A 269 2.33 5.14 -18.73
CA LEU A 269 3.19 6.24 -19.17
C LEU A 269 3.14 6.36 -20.70
N GLU A 270 2.68 7.50 -21.22
CA GLU A 270 2.68 7.79 -22.66
C GLU A 270 4.08 7.74 -23.31
N ASP A 271 5.14 7.93 -22.50
CA ASP A 271 6.54 7.95 -22.90
C ASP A 271 7.35 6.80 -22.26
N ALA A 272 6.71 5.65 -22.04
CA ALA A 272 7.32 4.50 -21.36
C ALA A 272 8.69 4.11 -21.92
N GLU A 273 8.81 4.03 -23.25
CA GLU A 273 10.07 3.69 -23.93
C GLU A 273 11.16 4.74 -23.68
N ASP A 274 10.82 6.02 -23.73
CA ASP A 274 11.79 7.10 -23.46
C ASP A 274 12.29 7.05 -22.01
N VAL A 275 11.42 6.69 -21.07
CA VAL A 275 11.79 6.48 -19.66
C VAL A 275 12.76 5.30 -19.54
N LEU A 276 12.49 4.18 -20.19
CA LEU A 276 13.37 3.01 -20.16
C LEU A 276 14.74 3.32 -20.77
N VAL A 277 14.76 4.04 -21.91
CA VAL A 277 16.03 4.50 -22.51
C VAL A 277 16.81 5.36 -21.53
N GLN A 278 16.17 6.33 -20.86
CA GLN A 278 16.86 7.20 -19.88
C GLN A 278 17.41 6.39 -18.69
N VAL A 279 16.65 5.42 -18.20
CA VAL A 279 17.05 4.55 -17.09
C VAL A 279 18.32 3.76 -17.47
N VAL A 280 18.31 3.09 -18.63
CA VAL A 280 19.45 2.28 -19.07
C VAL A 280 20.67 3.17 -19.43
N GLU A 281 20.43 4.34 -20.04
CA GLU A 281 21.49 5.31 -20.34
C GLU A 281 22.18 5.81 -19.04
N LYS A 282 21.41 6.13 -18.00
CA LYS A 282 21.99 6.52 -16.71
C LYS A 282 22.69 5.35 -16.02
N ALA A 283 22.13 4.15 -16.05
CA ALA A 283 22.72 2.95 -15.49
C ALA A 283 24.09 2.64 -16.15
N SER A 284 24.20 2.79 -17.46
CA SER A 284 25.47 2.55 -18.20
C SER A 284 26.61 3.46 -17.74
N THR A 285 26.31 4.66 -17.26
CA THR A 285 27.33 5.60 -16.73
C THR A 285 27.87 5.22 -15.35
N LEU A 286 27.25 4.26 -14.67
CA LEU A 286 27.53 3.91 -13.27
C LEU A 286 28.21 2.54 -13.10
N LEU A 287 28.58 1.89 -14.20
CA LEU A 287 29.20 0.57 -14.17
C LEU A 287 30.47 0.51 -13.30
N PRO A 288 30.77 -0.60 -12.62
CA PRO A 288 29.90 -1.76 -12.49
C PRO A 288 28.76 -1.54 -11.47
N LEU A 289 27.63 -2.19 -11.73
CA LEU A 289 26.45 -2.24 -10.87
C LEU A 289 26.43 -3.52 -10.02
N GLU A 290 25.35 -3.71 -9.24
CA GLU A 290 25.12 -4.98 -8.55
C GLU A 290 24.48 -6.02 -9.50
N LEU A 291 24.60 -7.29 -9.15
CA LEU A 291 24.04 -8.39 -9.94
C LEU A 291 22.51 -8.27 -10.15
N SER A 292 21.79 -7.87 -9.12
CA SER A 292 20.35 -7.61 -9.19
C SER A 292 19.98 -6.52 -10.20
N ASP A 293 20.83 -5.51 -10.36
CA ASP A 293 20.58 -4.42 -11.29
C ASP A 293 20.68 -4.90 -12.74
N TYR A 294 21.66 -5.77 -13.04
CA TYR A 294 21.77 -6.41 -14.36
C TYR A 294 20.61 -7.36 -14.67
N GLN A 295 20.07 -8.05 -13.65
CA GLN A 295 18.85 -8.85 -13.83
C GLN A 295 17.65 -7.99 -14.21
N ILE A 296 17.52 -6.81 -13.62
CA ILE A 296 16.45 -5.86 -13.97
C ILE A 296 16.66 -5.28 -15.38
N ILE A 297 17.90 -4.95 -15.76
CA ILE A 297 18.21 -4.47 -17.12
C ILE A 297 17.87 -5.54 -18.17
N ASN A 298 18.19 -6.80 -17.92
CA ASN A 298 17.77 -7.90 -18.79
C ASN A 298 16.23 -8.07 -18.83
N PHE A 299 15.57 -7.85 -17.72
CA PHE A 299 14.10 -7.89 -17.69
C PHE A 299 13.46 -6.72 -18.46
N ILE A 300 14.09 -5.56 -18.51
CA ILE A 300 13.69 -4.45 -19.40
C ILE A 300 13.79 -4.86 -20.88
N ASP A 301 14.88 -5.56 -21.25
CA ASP A 301 15.10 -6.09 -22.59
C ASP A 301 13.99 -7.07 -23.00
N GLU A 302 13.75 -8.08 -22.15
CA GLU A 302 12.68 -9.06 -22.36
C GLU A 302 11.30 -8.39 -22.49
N TRP A 303 10.99 -7.42 -21.63
CA TRP A 303 9.72 -6.69 -21.67
C TRP A 303 9.55 -5.91 -22.99
N GLN A 304 10.63 -5.29 -23.47
CA GLN A 304 10.58 -4.56 -24.75
C GLN A 304 10.37 -5.51 -25.93
N GLU A 305 11.04 -6.66 -25.96
CA GLU A 305 10.85 -7.65 -27.02
C GLU A 305 9.39 -8.17 -27.08
N GLU A 306 8.73 -8.28 -25.90
CA GLU A 306 7.36 -8.80 -25.80
C GLU A 306 6.27 -7.72 -26.03
N ASN A 307 6.51 -6.47 -25.65
CA ASN A 307 5.48 -5.43 -25.56
C ASN A 307 5.76 -4.18 -26.41
N GLY A 308 6.96 -4.01 -26.96
CA GLY A 308 7.30 -2.89 -27.84
C GLY A 308 6.51 -2.95 -29.16
N GLU A 309 5.96 -1.81 -29.60
CA GLU A 309 5.27 -1.73 -30.90
C GLU A 309 6.25 -1.84 -32.08
N ASP A 310 7.49 -1.34 -31.89
CA ASP A 310 8.61 -1.41 -32.82
C ASP A 310 9.90 -1.60 -32.04
N ASP A 311 10.93 -2.25 -32.63
CA ASP A 311 12.24 -2.38 -32.02
C ASP A 311 12.80 -0.98 -31.66
N ASN A 312 13.21 -0.78 -30.41
CA ASN A 312 13.85 0.48 -29.99
C ASN A 312 15.39 0.35 -30.09
N PRO A 313 16.00 0.67 -31.27
CA PRO A 313 17.41 0.40 -31.50
C PRO A 313 18.35 1.17 -30.57
N LYS A 314 17.86 2.25 -29.94
CA LYS A 314 18.65 2.98 -28.95
C LYS A 314 18.73 2.21 -27.65
N LEU A 315 17.60 1.64 -27.17
CA LEU A 315 17.55 0.84 -25.97
C LEU A 315 18.38 -0.44 -26.15
N ASP A 316 18.20 -1.15 -27.25
CA ASP A 316 18.96 -2.36 -27.58
C ASP A 316 20.47 -2.07 -27.62
N SER A 317 20.88 -0.94 -28.23
CA SER A 317 22.29 -0.57 -28.28
C SER A 317 22.87 -0.31 -26.89
N LEU A 318 22.12 0.36 -26.00
CA LEU A 318 22.56 0.66 -24.64
C LEU A 318 22.66 -0.62 -23.78
N ILE A 319 21.68 -1.51 -23.88
CA ILE A 319 21.66 -2.79 -23.16
C ILE A 319 22.84 -3.66 -23.64
N ASN A 320 23.05 -3.77 -24.96
CA ASN A 320 24.17 -4.48 -25.53
C ASN A 320 25.51 -3.90 -25.10
N GLU A 321 25.66 -2.58 -25.00
CA GLU A 321 26.89 -1.93 -24.52
C GLU A 321 27.19 -2.36 -23.06
N ILE A 322 26.19 -2.36 -22.19
CA ILE A 322 26.33 -2.81 -20.80
C ILE A 322 26.79 -4.28 -20.74
N PHE A 323 26.12 -5.18 -21.48
CA PHE A 323 26.43 -6.62 -21.44
C PHE A 323 27.64 -7.03 -22.27
N CYS A 324 28.19 -6.12 -23.07
CA CYS A 324 29.49 -6.29 -23.74
C CYS A 324 30.68 -5.81 -22.89
N ASP A 325 30.46 -5.06 -21.81
CA ASP A 325 31.56 -4.63 -20.91
C ASP A 325 32.26 -5.84 -20.27
N GLU A 326 33.56 -5.90 -20.35
CA GLU A 326 34.38 -7.08 -19.88
C GLU A 326 34.24 -7.29 -18.36
N ASN A 327 34.09 -6.21 -17.57
CA ASN A 327 33.98 -6.33 -16.11
C ASN A 327 32.58 -6.86 -15.75
N VAL A 328 31.53 -6.39 -16.45
CA VAL A 328 30.16 -6.89 -16.29
C VAL A 328 30.05 -8.36 -16.64
N ARG A 329 30.60 -8.75 -17.80
CA ARG A 329 30.66 -10.18 -18.23
C ARG A 329 31.40 -11.06 -17.24
N THR A 330 32.51 -10.59 -16.71
CA THR A 330 33.31 -11.32 -15.70
C THR A 330 32.49 -11.49 -14.41
N GLN A 331 31.88 -10.42 -13.91
CA GLN A 331 31.05 -10.45 -12.71
C GLN A 331 29.86 -11.42 -12.84
N ILE A 332 29.15 -11.39 -13.97
CA ILE A 332 28.01 -12.28 -14.23
C ILE A 332 28.47 -13.74 -14.35
N LYS A 333 29.63 -13.99 -15.01
CA LYS A 333 30.17 -15.33 -15.16
C LYS A 333 30.58 -15.94 -13.82
N GLU A 334 31.29 -15.18 -12.98
CA GLU A 334 31.65 -15.62 -11.63
C GLU A 334 30.42 -15.92 -10.78
N ALA A 335 29.39 -15.06 -10.84
CA ALA A 335 28.14 -15.28 -10.15
C ALA A 335 27.37 -16.50 -10.67
N ALA A 336 27.43 -16.78 -11.98
CA ALA A 336 26.80 -17.98 -12.58
C ALA A 336 27.50 -19.26 -12.14
N GLU A 337 28.85 -19.27 -12.04
CA GLU A 337 29.63 -20.39 -11.51
C GLU A 337 29.25 -20.68 -10.02
N GLU A 338 28.89 -19.64 -9.25
CA GLU A 338 28.35 -19.76 -7.89
C GLU A 338 26.87 -20.15 -7.84
N GLY A 339 26.19 -20.27 -8.98
CA GLY A 339 24.77 -20.63 -9.09
C GLY A 339 23.79 -19.45 -8.85
N LYS A 340 24.28 -18.21 -8.80
CA LYS A 340 23.44 -17.00 -8.49
C LYS A 340 22.88 -16.29 -9.71
N ALA A 341 23.45 -16.45 -10.90
CA ALA A 341 23.09 -15.69 -12.11
C ALA A 341 23.05 -16.58 -13.37
N LYS A 342 22.69 -17.84 -13.24
CA LYS A 342 22.74 -18.78 -14.37
C LYS A 342 21.81 -18.37 -15.51
N THR A 343 20.55 -18.01 -15.17
CA THR A 343 19.57 -17.56 -16.17
C THR A 343 20.02 -16.32 -16.91
N LEU A 344 20.58 -15.32 -16.19
CA LEU A 344 21.14 -14.11 -16.81
C LEU A 344 22.32 -14.44 -17.73
N ALA A 345 23.24 -15.31 -17.28
CA ALA A 345 24.40 -15.72 -18.08
C ALA A 345 23.98 -16.44 -19.36
N ASP A 346 22.94 -17.31 -19.29
CA ASP A 346 22.35 -17.97 -20.46
C ASP A 346 21.73 -16.96 -21.43
N ALA A 347 20.97 -15.99 -20.92
CA ALA A 347 20.30 -14.95 -21.71
C ALA A 347 21.29 -14.10 -22.52
N ILE A 348 22.42 -13.71 -21.92
CA ILE A 348 23.45 -12.89 -22.59
C ILE A 348 24.57 -13.71 -23.26
N GLY A 349 24.40 -15.01 -23.43
CA GLY A 349 25.30 -15.89 -24.16
C GLY A 349 26.67 -16.10 -23.52
N LEU A 350 26.73 -16.26 -22.18
CA LEU A 350 27.95 -16.53 -21.42
C LEU A 350 28.14 -17.99 -21.02
N THR A 351 27.17 -18.86 -21.31
CA THR A 351 27.24 -20.30 -20.99
C THR A 351 27.58 -21.14 -22.21
#